data_6ff51ec270e09e7680f3f8ecfb425f58
#
_entry.id   6ff51ec270e09e7680f3f8ecfb425f58
#
_cell.length_a   1.000
_cell.length_b   1.000
_cell.length_c   1.000
_cell.angle_alpha   90.00
_cell.angle_beta   90.00
_cell.angle_gamma   90.00
#
_symmetry.space_group_name_H-M   'P 1'
#
loop_
_entity.id
_entity.type
_entity.pdbx_description
1 polymer ?
#
loop_
_entity_poly.entity_id
_entity_poly.type
_entity_poly.pdbx_seq_one_letter_code
_entity_poly.pdbx_strand_id
1 'polypeptide(L)'
;MRIPIGPGAVHVERYGFGDRPVVLLHGFGTSGFLWRSIAPELPLGRVTVFAVDLFGWGESDRSLEADYGVSAQADYLDRALTVLRVARADVVAVDLGCAVALALAARRPARVRSMVLINPVDPAALRGDEYAELKRLAARHLLDASRGMLGAATLLGPILERSVAKPGSMPPALVGRYAAPFVGRDGVRHLMQLEGAINDQALADVMWEKISAPTLVVRGDADSWVAGDVAAKVFSRLPQAELRILPGVARLAPEDSPVELVQLLRTWIGPETQAL
;
A
#
# COMPACT_ATOMS: atom_id res chain seq x y z
N MET A 1 16.21 -2.93 6.21
CA MET A 1 17.31 -3.31 5.28
C MET A 1 17.07 -2.65 3.94
N ARG A 2 18.14 -2.38 3.17
CA ARG A 2 18.02 -1.77 1.83
C ARG A 2 18.23 -2.83 0.76
N ILE A 3 17.27 -2.98 -0.14
CA ILE A 3 17.25 -4.02 -1.16
C ILE A 3 17.37 -3.36 -2.55
N PRO A 4 18.45 -3.62 -3.33
CA PRO A 4 18.64 -3.03 -4.64
C PRO A 4 17.62 -3.55 -5.64
N ILE A 5 17.04 -2.64 -6.46
CA ILE A 5 15.98 -2.96 -7.42
C ILE A 5 16.27 -2.45 -8.84
N GLY A 6 17.45 -1.88 -9.07
CA GLY A 6 17.89 -1.31 -10.34
C GLY A 6 18.00 0.20 -10.27
N PRO A 7 16.91 1.00 -10.26
CA PRO A 7 17.01 2.46 -10.22
C PRO A 7 17.41 3.00 -8.83
N GLY A 8 17.49 2.15 -7.84
CA GLY A 8 17.83 2.47 -6.45
C GLY A 8 17.60 1.27 -5.56
N ALA A 9 17.29 1.51 -4.29
CA ALA A 9 16.96 0.48 -3.31
C ALA A 9 15.60 0.76 -2.64
N VAL A 10 14.85 -0.29 -2.39
CA VAL A 10 13.68 -0.23 -1.50
C VAL A 10 14.09 -0.54 -0.07
N HIS A 11 13.44 0.12 0.88
CA HIS A 11 13.56 -0.20 2.29
C HIS A 11 12.60 -1.32 2.67
N VAL A 12 13.09 -2.26 3.47
CA VAL A 12 12.29 -3.40 3.95
C VAL A 12 12.59 -3.61 5.43
N GLU A 13 11.57 -3.66 6.25
CA GLU A 13 11.65 -4.14 7.61
C GLU A 13 11.27 -5.62 7.67
N ARG A 14 12.07 -6.40 8.41
CA ARG A 14 11.86 -7.84 8.56
C ARG A 14 11.51 -8.20 10.00
N TYR A 15 10.48 -9.04 10.15
CA TYR A 15 10.05 -9.59 11.43
C TYR A 15 9.97 -11.11 11.36
N GLY A 16 10.49 -11.79 12.36
CA GLY A 16 10.52 -13.26 12.42
C GLY A 16 11.52 -13.91 11.46
N PHE A 17 11.59 -15.25 11.52
CA PHE A 17 12.58 -16.07 10.82
C PHE A 17 12.00 -17.39 10.28
N GLY A 18 10.68 -17.44 10.09
CA GLY A 18 10.00 -18.61 9.54
C GLY A 18 10.24 -18.81 8.04
N ASP A 19 9.83 -19.95 7.55
CA ASP A 19 9.95 -20.37 6.15
C ASP A 19 8.81 -19.89 5.25
N ARG A 20 7.73 -19.33 5.85
CA ARG A 20 6.59 -18.77 5.13
C ARG A 20 6.68 -17.24 5.02
N PRO A 21 7.05 -16.70 3.87
CA PRO A 21 7.13 -15.27 3.66
C PRO A 21 5.76 -14.62 3.57
N VAL A 22 5.60 -13.49 4.27
CA VAL A 22 4.46 -12.57 4.17
C VAL A 22 4.99 -11.19 3.79
N VAL A 23 4.43 -10.58 2.76
CA VAL A 23 4.80 -9.25 2.27
C VAL A 23 3.68 -8.27 2.60
N LEU A 24 4.01 -7.18 3.27
CA LEU A 24 3.06 -6.12 3.62
C LEU A 24 3.32 -4.89 2.76
N LEU A 25 2.30 -4.45 2.02
CA LEU A 25 2.34 -3.30 1.13
C LEU A 25 1.43 -2.19 1.65
N HIS A 26 1.99 -1.01 1.81
CA HIS A 26 1.29 0.17 2.30
C HIS A 26 0.49 0.89 1.21
N GLY A 27 -0.36 1.83 1.63
CA GLY A 27 -1.15 2.70 0.76
C GLY A 27 -0.48 4.04 0.43
N PHE A 28 -1.16 4.84 -0.37
CA PHE A 28 -0.74 6.21 -0.73
C PHE A 28 -0.56 7.08 0.51
N GLY A 29 0.48 7.90 0.51
CA GLY A 29 0.78 8.84 1.59
C GLY A 29 1.38 8.20 2.85
N THR A 30 1.56 6.88 2.86
CA THR A 30 2.14 6.13 3.99
C THR A 30 3.44 5.41 3.61
N SER A 31 3.90 4.51 4.46
CA SER A 31 5.09 3.69 4.24
C SER A 31 4.94 2.34 4.96
N GLY A 32 5.93 1.47 4.91
CA GLY A 32 5.97 0.23 5.69
C GLY A 32 5.74 0.43 7.18
N PHE A 33 6.01 1.63 7.69
CA PHE A 33 5.71 2.02 9.07
C PHE A 33 4.21 1.90 9.43
N LEU A 34 3.31 1.92 8.45
CA LEU A 34 1.88 1.62 8.63
C LEU A 34 1.64 0.29 9.34
N TRP A 35 2.53 -0.65 9.15
CA TRP A 35 2.41 -2.01 9.67
C TRP A 35 3.07 -2.22 11.04
N ARG A 36 3.61 -1.16 11.69
CA ARG A 36 4.37 -1.25 12.96
C ARG A 36 3.65 -1.95 14.11
N SER A 37 2.33 -1.81 14.19
CA SER A 37 1.49 -2.44 15.22
C SER A 37 1.01 -3.85 14.82
N ILE A 38 1.21 -4.26 13.59
CA ILE A 38 0.71 -5.53 13.03
C ILE A 38 1.86 -6.48 12.73
N ALA A 39 2.89 -5.99 12.01
CA ALA A 39 3.98 -6.83 11.53
C ALA A 39 4.70 -7.62 12.64
N PRO A 40 4.98 -7.06 13.83
CA PRO A 40 5.61 -7.83 14.92
C PRO A 40 4.73 -8.94 15.47
N GLU A 41 3.41 -8.81 15.33
CA GLU A 41 2.42 -9.75 15.87
C GLU A 41 2.13 -10.96 14.96
N LEU A 42 2.52 -10.89 13.67
CA LEU A 42 2.24 -11.96 12.71
C LEU A 42 3.19 -13.17 12.80
N PRO A 43 4.49 -13.04 13.17
CA PRO A 43 5.40 -14.18 13.22
C PRO A 43 5.08 -15.12 14.38
N LEU A 44 4.22 -16.10 14.14
CA LEU A 44 3.97 -17.21 15.07
C LEU A 44 4.82 -18.42 14.68
N GLY A 45 6.14 -18.30 14.79
CA GLY A 45 7.11 -19.39 14.61
C GLY A 45 7.41 -19.79 13.16
N ARG A 46 6.42 -19.76 12.26
CA ARG A 46 6.57 -20.19 10.85
C ARG A 46 6.64 -19.07 9.83
N VAL A 47 6.35 -17.84 10.22
CA VAL A 47 6.20 -16.71 9.31
C VAL A 47 7.42 -15.79 9.39
N THR A 48 7.89 -15.34 8.23
CA THR A 48 8.76 -14.17 8.10
C THR A 48 8.00 -13.07 7.41
N VAL A 49 7.85 -11.91 8.07
CA VAL A 49 7.14 -10.75 7.55
C VAL A 49 8.12 -9.76 6.97
N PHE A 50 7.82 -9.22 5.80
CA PHE A 50 8.55 -8.16 5.13
C PHE A 50 7.62 -6.97 4.92
N ALA A 51 7.75 -5.92 5.73
CA ALA A 51 7.07 -4.65 5.50
C ALA A 51 7.92 -3.82 4.54
N VAL A 52 7.38 -3.56 3.36
CA VAL A 52 8.11 -2.94 2.24
C VAL A 52 7.67 -1.49 2.09
N ASP A 53 8.64 -0.58 2.06
CA ASP A 53 8.41 0.76 1.53
C ASP A 53 8.44 0.69 0.01
N LEU A 54 7.33 0.97 -0.65
CA LEU A 54 7.29 1.08 -2.10
C LEU A 54 8.32 2.12 -2.59
N PHE A 55 8.85 1.93 -3.79
CA PHE A 55 9.88 2.83 -4.31
C PHE A 55 9.34 4.27 -4.38
N GLY A 56 10.12 5.22 -3.86
CA GLY A 56 9.68 6.60 -3.72
C GLY A 56 9.04 6.95 -2.37
N TRP A 57 8.63 5.95 -1.59
CA TRP A 57 7.95 6.12 -0.30
C TRP A 57 8.87 5.77 0.88
N GLY A 58 8.53 6.27 2.06
CA GLY A 58 9.22 5.93 3.30
C GLY A 58 10.73 6.17 3.23
N GLU A 59 11.50 5.16 3.57
CA GLU A 59 12.97 5.16 3.55
C GLU A 59 13.55 4.56 2.24
N SER A 60 12.70 4.22 1.28
CA SER A 60 13.12 3.83 -0.07
C SER A 60 13.73 5.01 -0.84
N ASP A 61 14.59 4.68 -1.80
CA ASP A 61 15.18 5.71 -2.68
C ASP A 61 14.11 6.38 -3.53
N ARG A 62 14.43 7.57 -3.98
CA ARG A 62 13.62 8.43 -4.83
C ARG A 62 14.47 9.01 -5.94
N SER A 63 13.89 9.10 -7.13
CA SER A 63 14.49 9.77 -8.28
C SER A 63 13.40 10.46 -9.09
N LEU A 64 13.63 11.70 -9.50
CA LEU A 64 12.71 12.42 -10.39
C LEU A 64 12.61 11.79 -11.80
N GLU A 65 13.52 10.88 -12.13
CA GLU A 65 13.58 10.20 -13.43
C GLU A 65 12.94 8.78 -13.39
N ALA A 66 12.54 8.32 -12.20
CA ALA A 66 12.00 6.98 -12.05
C ALA A 66 10.51 6.89 -12.44
N ASP A 67 10.12 5.72 -12.91
CA ASP A 67 8.72 5.37 -13.09
C ASP A 67 8.13 4.89 -11.75
N TYR A 68 7.04 5.50 -11.32
CA TYR A 68 6.31 5.17 -10.09
C TYR A 68 4.94 4.56 -10.36
N GLY A 69 4.63 4.26 -11.61
CA GLY A 69 3.39 3.60 -12.00
C GLY A 69 3.24 2.23 -11.34
N VAL A 70 2.00 1.77 -11.20
CA VAL A 70 1.68 0.50 -10.52
C VAL A 70 2.44 -0.68 -11.11
N SER A 71 2.57 -0.74 -12.43
CA SER A 71 3.34 -1.80 -13.13
C SER A 71 4.83 -1.77 -12.78
N ALA A 72 5.44 -0.57 -12.71
CA ALA A 72 6.82 -0.41 -12.33
C ALA A 72 7.04 -0.80 -10.85
N GLN A 73 6.13 -0.39 -9.95
CA GLN A 73 6.16 -0.78 -8.54
C GLN A 73 6.07 -2.31 -8.38
N ALA A 74 5.24 -2.98 -9.15
CA ALA A 74 5.15 -4.44 -9.14
C ALA A 74 6.45 -5.11 -9.62
N ASP A 75 7.12 -4.54 -10.64
CA ASP A 75 8.42 -5.04 -11.10
C ASP A 75 9.54 -4.78 -10.07
N TYR A 76 9.52 -3.63 -9.39
CA TYR A 76 10.46 -3.34 -8.28
C TYR A 76 10.26 -4.31 -7.13
N LEU A 77 9.02 -4.60 -6.78
CA LEU A 77 8.70 -5.60 -5.75
C LEU A 77 9.19 -6.99 -6.16
N ASP A 78 8.97 -7.44 -7.40
CA ASP A 78 9.46 -8.74 -7.88
C ASP A 78 10.98 -8.85 -7.81
N ARG A 79 11.71 -7.78 -8.16
CA ARG A 79 13.17 -7.70 -8.00
C ARG A 79 13.59 -7.78 -6.53
N ALA A 80 12.89 -7.05 -5.66
CA ALA A 80 13.17 -7.09 -4.22
C ALA A 80 12.97 -8.50 -3.65
N LEU A 81 11.87 -9.18 -4.02
CA LEU A 81 11.62 -10.56 -3.62
C LEU A 81 12.70 -11.52 -4.13
N THR A 82 13.22 -11.29 -5.32
CA THR A 82 14.32 -12.09 -5.90
C THR A 82 15.60 -11.92 -5.07
N VAL A 83 15.98 -10.70 -4.73
CA VAL A 83 17.15 -10.42 -3.88
C VAL A 83 16.98 -11.01 -2.49
N LEU A 84 15.78 -10.95 -1.92
CA LEU A 84 15.42 -11.53 -0.63
C LEU A 84 15.34 -13.07 -0.67
N ARG A 85 15.48 -13.68 -1.85
CA ARG A 85 15.30 -15.13 -2.07
C ARG A 85 13.91 -15.63 -1.68
N VAL A 86 12.93 -14.78 -1.82
CA VAL A 86 11.52 -15.12 -1.61
C VAL A 86 10.93 -15.58 -2.94
N ALA A 87 10.77 -16.88 -3.10
CA ALA A 87 10.22 -17.46 -4.33
C ALA A 87 8.71 -17.23 -4.42
N ARG A 88 7.98 -17.34 -3.31
CA ARG A 88 6.52 -17.21 -3.22
C ARG A 88 6.13 -16.66 -1.86
N ALA A 89 5.19 -15.71 -1.79
CA ALA A 89 4.75 -15.06 -0.57
C ALA A 89 3.23 -14.95 -0.48
N ASP A 90 2.72 -14.85 0.75
CA ASP A 90 1.41 -14.27 1.01
C ASP A 90 1.55 -12.75 0.97
N VAL A 91 0.65 -12.05 0.27
CA VAL A 91 0.72 -10.59 0.09
C VAL A 91 -0.46 -9.94 0.78
N VAL A 92 -0.17 -9.07 1.74
CA VAL A 92 -1.16 -8.24 2.42
C VAL A 92 -0.96 -6.80 1.97
N ALA A 93 -1.99 -6.20 1.47
CA ALA A 93 -1.90 -4.87 0.89
C ALA A 93 -3.07 -3.99 1.33
N VAL A 94 -2.83 -2.69 1.42
CA VAL A 94 -3.87 -1.70 1.69
C VAL A 94 -3.83 -0.62 0.60
N ASP A 95 -5.00 -0.14 0.20
CA ASP A 95 -5.19 1.00 -0.70
C ASP A 95 -4.36 0.85 -2.02
N LEU A 96 -3.44 1.77 -2.32
CA LEU A 96 -2.55 1.70 -3.51
C LEU A 96 -1.73 0.40 -3.55
N GLY A 97 -1.31 -0.12 -2.40
CA GLY A 97 -0.61 -1.39 -2.32
C GLY A 97 -1.40 -2.55 -2.91
N CYS A 98 -2.76 -2.48 -2.86
CA CYS A 98 -3.61 -3.49 -3.49
C CYS A 98 -3.46 -3.51 -5.01
N ALA A 99 -3.34 -2.35 -5.65
CA ALA A 99 -3.10 -2.28 -7.10
C ALA A 99 -1.74 -2.91 -7.47
N VAL A 100 -0.70 -2.64 -6.67
CA VAL A 100 0.63 -3.26 -6.85
C VAL A 100 0.57 -4.78 -6.66
N ALA A 101 -0.14 -5.26 -5.64
CA ALA A 101 -0.33 -6.69 -5.39
C ALA A 101 -1.05 -7.39 -6.54
N LEU A 102 -2.12 -6.79 -7.06
CA LEU A 102 -2.88 -7.29 -8.21
C LEU A 102 -2.02 -7.33 -9.48
N ALA A 103 -1.26 -6.28 -9.75
CA ALA A 103 -0.34 -6.24 -10.89
C ALA A 103 0.76 -7.31 -10.79
N LEU A 104 1.32 -7.52 -9.59
CA LEU A 104 2.28 -8.61 -9.35
C LEU A 104 1.63 -9.97 -9.58
N ALA A 105 0.45 -10.22 -9.02
CA ALA A 105 -0.24 -11.50 -9.13
C ALA A 105 -0.63 -11.83 -10.58
N ALA A 106 -1.08 -10.84 -11.35
CA ALA A 106 -1.43 -11.02 -12.76
C ALA A 106 -0.21 -11.31 -13.65
N ARG A 107 0.93 -10.64 -13.37
CA ARG A 107 2.16 -10.75 -14.19
C ARG A 107 3.08 -11.88 -13.74
N ARG A 108 3.05 -12.25 -12.49
CA ARG A 108 3.91 -13.24 -11.82
C ARG A 108 3.10 -14.14 -10.86
N PRO A 109 2.09 -14.88 -11.34
CA PRO A 109 1.18 -15.64 -10.48
C PRO A 109 1.92 -16.62 -9.56
N ALA A 110 3.05 -17.17 -9.98
CA ALA A 110 3.87 -18.06 -9.16
C ALA A 110 4.47 -17.37 -7.90
N ARG A 111 4.60 -16.03 -7.90
CA ARG A 111 5.13 -15.26 -6.76
C ARG A 111 4.13 -15.13 -5.62
N VAL A 112 2.83 -15.26 -5.91
CA VAL A 112 1.78 -14.98 -4.93
C VAL A 112 1.11 -16.27 -4.49
N ARG A 113 1.14 -16.56 -3.17
CA ARG A 113 0.48 -17.73 -2.57
C ARG A 113 -0.99 -17.42 -2.27
N SER A 114 -1.22 -16.31 -1.59
CA SER A 114 -2.54 -15.78 -1.30
C SER A 114 -2.47 -14.26 -1.19
N MET A 115 -3.61 -13.60 -1.22
CA MET A 115 -3.67 -12.13 -1.03
C MET A 115 -4.69 -11.76 0.03
N VAL A 116 -4.41 -10.66 0.75
CA VAL A 116 -5.39 -9.89 1.51
C VAL A 116 -5.35 -8.47 0.98
N LEU A 117 -6.44 -8.02 0.38
CA LEU A 117 -6.59 -6.70 -0.22
C LEU A 117 -7.53 -5.86 0.65
N ILE A 118 -6.97 -4.90 1.40
CA ILE A 118 -7.69 -4.08 2.36
C ILE A 118 -7.99 -2.73 1.72
N ASN A 119 -9.26 -2.38 1.65
CA ASN A 119 -9.74 -1.17 1.00
C ASN A 119 -9.08 -0.98 -0.37
N PRO A 120 -9.23 -1.95 -1.30
CA PRO A 120 -8.63 -1.85 -2.61
C PRO A 120 -9.16 -0.62 -3.34
N VAL A 121 -8.26 0.08 -4.03
CA VAL A 121 -8.61 1.28 -4.79
C VAL A 121 -8.90 0.96 -6.24
N ASP A 122 -9.87 1.66 -6.77
CA ASP A 122 -9.96 1.93 -8.21
C ASP A 122 -9.11 3.18 -8.47
N PRO A 123 -8.17 3.17 -9.42
CA PRO A 123 -7.42 4.38 -9.77
C PRO A 123 -8.31 5.58 -10.12
N ALA A 124 -9.50 5.35 -10.67
CA ALA A 124 -10.46 6.41 -10.90
C ALA A 124 -10.98 7.05 -9.61
N ALA A 125 -11.11 6.28 -8.53
CA ALA A 125 -11.54 6.78 -7.22
C ALA A 125 -10.43 7.56 -6.48
N LEU A 126 -9.16 7.30 -6.77
CA LEU A 126 -8.02 8.07 -6.25
C LEU A 126 -7.91 9.48 -6.84
N ARG A 127 -8.76 9.83 -7.80
CA ARG A 127 -8.82 11.16 -8.41
C ARG A 127 -9.85 12.09 -7.76
N GLY A 128 -10.25 11.82 -6.53
CA GLY A 128 -11.15 12.67 -5.77
C GLY A 128 -10.68 14.13 -5.70
N ASP A 129 -11.56 15.02 -5.23
CA ASP A 129 -11.33 16.48 -5.17
C ASP A 129 -10.05 16.86 -4.42
N GLU A 130 -9.61 16.04 -3.49
CA GLU A 130 -8.40 16.30 -2.70
C GLU A 130 -7.12 16.14 -3.53
N TYR A 131 -7.05 15.14 -4.41
CA TYR A 131 -5.93 15.01 -5.35
C TYR A 131 -5.99 16.10 -6.43
N ALA A 132 -7.19 16.51 -6.82
CA ALA A 132 -7.37 17.66 -7.70
C ALA A 132 -6.89 18.94 -7.02
N GLU A 133 -7.07 19.11 -5.71
CA GLU A 133 -6.54 20.25 -4.97
C GLU A 133 -5.02 20.21 -4.84
N LEU A 134 -4.42 19.04 -4.58
CA LEU A 134 -2.97 18.84 -4.64
C LEU A 134 -2.40 19.28 -5.99
N LYS A 135 -3.02 18.86 -7.09
CA LYS A 135 -2.65 19.26 -8.46
C LYS A 135 -2.79 20.75 -8.69
N ARG A 136 -3.87 21.36 -8.21
CA ARG A 136 -4.08 22.82 -8.30
C ARG A 136 -3.03 23.60 -7.52
N LEU A 137 -2.67 23.16 -6.33
CA LEU A 137 -1.62 23.78 -5.50
C LEU A 137 -0.26 23.67 -6.19
N ALA A 138 0.06 22.51 -6.76
CA ALA A 138 1.28 22.31 -7.53
C ALA A 138 1.33 23.20 -8.79
N ALA A 139 0.22 23.26 -9.54
CA ALA A 139 0.14 24.05 -10.78
C ALA A 139 0.22 25.57 -10.56
N ARG A 140 -0.10 26.06 -9.37
CA ARG A 140 -0.10 27.51 -9.06
C ARG A 140 1.27 28.10 -8.75
N HIS A 141 2.36 27.38 -8.92
CA HIS A 141 3.71 27.77 -8.49
C HIS A 141 3.79 28.22 -7.01
N LEU A 142 2.75 28.02 -6.24
CA LEU A 142 2.70 28.35 -4.81
C LEU A 142 3.73 27.54 -4.01
N LEU A 143 4.04 26.34 -4.49
CA LEU A 143 5.04 25.46 -3.89
C LEU A 143 6.45 26.02 -4.06
N ASP A 144 6.77 26.59 -5.22
CA ASP A 144 8.05 27.24 -5.48
C ASP A 144 8.16 28.58 -4.71
N ALA A 145 7.05 29.34 -4.65
CA ALA A 145 6.99 30.60 -3.92
C ALA A 145 7.08 30.43 -2.40
N SER A 146 6.63 29.30 -1.87
CA SER A 146 6.64 29.03 -0.41
C SER A 146 8.05 28.75 0.14
N ARG A 147 9.07 28.58 -0.69
CA ARG A 147 10.44 28.23 -0.30
C ARG A 147 10.53 27.10 0.74
N GLY A 148 9.63 26.13 0.65
CA GLY A 148 9.55 24.99 1.57
C GLY A 148 8.74 25.25 2.85
N MET A 149 8.10 26.40 3.01
CA MET A 149 7.18 26.64 4.15
C MET A 149 5.86 25.84 4.04
N LEU A 150 5.42 25.55 2.80
CA LEU A 150 4.37 24.56 2.57
C LEU A 150 5.04 23.19 2.40
N GLY A 151 5.35 22.55 3.52
CA GLY A 151 5.93 21.22 3.52
C GLY A 151 4.92 20.14 3.11
N ALA A 152 5.43 18.97 2.76
CA ALA A 152 4.60 17.83 2.42
C ALA A 152 3.57 17.47 3.52
N ALA A 153 3.87 17.77 4.78
CA ALA A 153 2.92 17.56 5.88
C ALA A 153 1.64 18.40 5.74
N THR A 154 1.74 19.63 5.21
CA THR A 154 0.56 20.48 4.96
C THR A 154 -0.34 19.91 3.88
N LEU A 155 0.24 19.19 2.90
CA LEU A 155 -0.50 18.55 1.81
C LEU A 155 -1.04 17.17 2.20
N LEU A 156 -0.22 16.36 2.87
CA LEU A 156 -0.58 15.01 3.27
C LEU A 156 -1.46 14.96 4.52
N GLY A 157 -1.32 15.93 5.44
CA GLY A 157 -2.04 15.93 6.71
C GLY A 157 -3.54 15.77 6.54
N PRO A 158 -4.23 16.66 5.81
CA PRO A 158 -5.67 16.55 5.59
C PRO A 158 -6.08 15.22 4.93
N ILE A 159 -5.25 14.70 4.03
CA ILE A 159 -5.48 13.41 3.35
C ILE A 159 -5.41 12.27 4.38
N LEU A 160 -4.36 12.22 5.18
CA LEU A 160 -4.14 11.18 6.17
C LEU A 160 -5.18 11.23 7.31
N GLU A 161 -5.50 12.42 7.81
CA GLU A 161 -6.52 12.62 8.85
C GLU A 161 -7.89 12.12 8.43
N ARG A 162 -8.28 12.32 7.17
CA ARG A 162 -9.54 11.81 6.62
C ARG A 162 -9.49 10.34 6.21
N SER A 163 -8.31 9.74 6.21
CA SER A 163 -8.13 8.31 5.87
C SER A 163 -8.32 7.37 7.07
N VAL A 164 -8.61 7.90 8.25
CA VAL A 164 -8.92 7.14 9.47
C VAL A 164 -10.34 7.44 9.95
N ALA A 165 -10.99 6.45 10.56
CA ALA A 165 -12.37 6.57 11.02
C ALA A 165 -12.50 7.43 12.28
N LYS A 166 -11.47 7.41 13.16
CA LYS A 166 -11.50 8.10 14.43
C LYS A 166 -10.63 9.35 14.38
N PRO A 167 -11.19 10.55 14.60
CA PRO A 167 -10.38 11.74 14.80
C PRO A 167 -9.34 11.48 15.90
N GLY A 168 -8.10 11.82 15.66
CA GLY A 168 -7.00 11.59 16.59
C GLY A 168 -6.23 10.27 16.42
N SER A 169 -6.71 9.31 15.62
CA SER A 169 -5.89 8.14 15.20
C SER A 169 -4.74 8.55 14.28
N MET A 170 -4.80 9.76 13.71
CA MET A 170 -3.73 10.35 12.88
C MET A 170 -3.22 11.65 13.53
N PRO A 171 -2.53 11.59 14.69
CA PRO A 171 -2.01 12.79 15.34
C PRO A 171 -0.92 13.45 14.50
N PRO A 172 -0.64 14.77 14.70
CA PRO A 172 0.35 15.51 13.92
C PRO A 172 1.74 14.86 13.89
N ALA A 173 2.16 14.21 14.95
CA ALA A 173 3.43 13.48 15.01
C ALA A 173 3.46 12.30 14.01
N LEU A 174 2.36 11.59 13.84
CA LEU A 174 2.24 10.49 12.87
C LEU A 174 2.18 11.03 11.44
N VAL A 175 1.43 12.10 11.19
CA VAL A 175 1.46 12.84 9.92
C VAL A 175 2.89 13.24 9.58
N GLY A 176 3.61 13.83 10.55
CA GLY A 176 5.01 14.22 10.41
C GLY A 176 5.92 13.04 10.05
N ARG A 177 5.68 11.86 10.63
CA ARG A 177 6.44 10.63 10.30
C ARG A 177 6.24 10.20 8.86
N TYR A 178 5.00 10.22 8.35
CA TYR A 178 4.71 9.88 6.95
C TYR A 178 5.20 10.95 5.97
N ALA A 179 5.19 12.22 6.37
CA ALA A 179 5.66 13.33 5.53
C ALA A 179 7.19 13.50 5.57
N ALA A 180 7.88 12.94 6.57
CA ALA A 180 9.33 13.09 6.74
C ALA A 180 10.15 12.78 5.47
N PRO A 181 9.80 11.76 4.66
CA PRO A 181 10.52 11.49 3.43
C PRO A 181 10.49 12.65 2.43
N PHE A 182 9.49 13.51 2.50
CA PHE A 182 9.22 14.60 1.55
C PHE A 182 9.65 15.97 2.08
N VAL A 183 10.56 15.99 3.06
CA VAL A 183 11.16 17.24 3.56
C VAL A 183 12.22 17.73 2.59
N GLY A 184 12.34 19.05 2.43
CA GLY A 184 13.34 19.69 1.58
C GLY A 184 12.77 20.16 0.23
N ARG A 185 13.67 20.75 -0.57
CA ARG A 185 13.32 21.49 -1.80
C ARG A 185 12.54 20.66 -2.83
N ASP A 186 12.90 19.39 -2.98
CA ASP A 186 12.29 18.51 -3.99
C ASP A 186 11.23 17.58 -3.41
N GLY A 187 11.00 17.64 -2.09
CA GLY A 187 10.07 16.70 -1.42
C GLY A 187 8.64 16.78 -1.94
N VAL A 188 8.10 18.00 -2.06
CA VAL A 188 6.75 18.19 -2.61
C VAL A 188 6.69 17.79 -4.08
N ARG A 189 7.75 18.08 -4.86
CA ARG A 189 7.85 17.68 -6.27
C ARG A 189 7.80 16.16 -6.42
N HIS A 190 8.51 15.41 -5.56
CA HIS A 190 8.44 13.95 -5.52
C HIS A 190 7.03 13.45 -5.15
N LEU A 191 6.40 14.07 -4.14
CA LEU A 191 5.04 13.70 -3.76
C LEU A 191 4.05 13.87 -4.93
N MET A 192 4.18 14.98 -5.68
CA MET A 192 3.37 15.24 -6.87
C MET A 192 3.64 14.25 -8.01
N GLN A 193 4.89 13.81 -8.15
CA GLN A 193 5.26 12.80 -9.14
C GLN A 193 4.65 11.43 -8.77
N LEU A 194 4.68 11.05 -7.51
CA LEU A 194 4.08 9.82 -7.00
C LEU A 194 2.55 9.84 -7.20
N GLU A 195 1.91 10.98 -6.95
CA GLU A 195 0.47 11.15 -7.21
C GLU A 195 0.16 11.05 -8.71
N GLY A 196 0.93 11.76 -9.55
CA GLY A 196 0.75 11.77 -10.99
C GLY A 196 0.99 10.42 -11.67
N ALA A 197 1.73 9.52 -11.04
CA ALA A 197 1.97 8.17 -11.52
C ALA A 197 0.78 7.22 -11.29
N ILE A 198 -0.17 7.60 -10.44
CA ILE A 198 -1.41 6.86 -10.25
C ILE A 198 -2.38 7.28 -11.36
N ASN A 199 -2.51 6.43 -12.35
CA ASN A 199 -3.34 6.69 -13.54
C ASN A 199 -4.37 5.58 -13.78
N ASP A 200 -5.34 5.85 -14.67
CA ASP A 200 -6.46 4.93 -14.96
C ASP A 200 -6.00 3.62 -15.58
N GLN A 201 -4.83 3.62 -16.21
CA GLN A 201 -4.25 2.45 -16.85
C GLN A 201 -3.77 1.42 -15.81
N ALA A 202 -3.55 1.83 -14.56
CA ALA A 202 -2.92 0.99 -13.54
C ALA A 202 -3.63 -0.34 -13.30
N LEU A 203 -4.97 -0.36 -13.36
CA LEU A 203 -5.77 -1.59 -13.26
C LEU A 203 -6.38 -2.04 -14.59
N ALA A 204 -6.35 -1.21 -15.64
CA ALA A 204 -6.88 -1.58 -16.96
C ALA A 204 -6.07 -2.73 -17.57
N ASP A 205 -4.76 -2.78 -17.30
CA ASP A 205 -3.84 -3.80 -17.82
C ASP A 205 -3.77 -5.06 -16.93
N VAL A 206 -4.54 -5.11 -15.85
CA VAL A 206 -4.57 -6.31 -14.99
C VAL A 206 -5.35 -7.42 -15.69
N MET A 207 -4.66 -8.49 -16.01
CA MET A 207 -5.25 -9.71 -16.54
C MET A 207 -5.83 -10.53 -15.39
N TRP A 208 -7.05 -10.18 -14.98
CA TRP A 208 -7.73 -10.74 -13.81
C TRP A 208 -7.86 -12.25 -13.85
N GLU A 209 -8.06 -12.81 -15.04
CA GLU A 209 -8.17 -14.25 -15.29
C GLU A 209 -6.88 -15.03 -15.00
N LYS A 210 -5.74 -14.35 -14.92
CA LYS A 210 -4.44 -14.96 -14.55
C LYS A 210 -4.20 -14.99 -13.04
N ILE A 211 -5.04 -14.31 -12.28
CA ILE A 211 -4.90 -14.28 -10.82
C ILE A 211 -5.57 -15.53 -10.23
N SER A 212 -4.75 -16.52 -9.91
CA SER A 212 -5.22 -17.79 -9.32
C SER A 212 -5.05 -17.85 -7.79
N ALA A 213 -4.40 -16.85 -7.19
CA ALA A 213 -4.16 -16.83 -5.75
C ALA A 213 -5.48 -16.63 -4.98
N PRO A 214 -5.78 -17.47 -3.97
CA PRO A 214 -6.88 -17.21 -3.06
C PRO A 214 -6.77 -15.82 -2.45
N THR A 215 -7.86 -15.07 -2.47
CA THR A 215 -7.85 -13.65 -2.10
C THR A 215 -8.95 -13.31 -1.11
N LEU A 216 -8.58 -12.67 -0.01
CA LEU A 216 -9.52 -12.02 0.89
C LEU A 216 -9.59 -10.53 0.56
N VAL A 217 -10.73 -10.07 0.12
CA VAL A 217 -11.03 -8.65 -0.06
C VAL A 217 -11.66 -8.13 1.23
N VAL A 218 -11.07 -7.11 1.81
CA VAL A 218 -11.53 -6.49 3.06
C VAL A 218 -11.98 -5.06 2.77
N ARG A 219 -13.18 -4.71 3.22
CA ARG A 219 -13.73 -3.37 3.11
C ARG A 219 -14.01 -2.81 4.50
N GLY A 220 -13.44 -1.65 4.82
CA GLY A 220 -13.88 -0.85 5.95
C GLY A 220 -15.12 -0.04 5.57
N ASP A 221 -16.21 -0.16 6.31
CA ASP A 221 -17.47 0.49 5.97
C ASP A 221 -17.48 2.01 6.18
N ALA A 222 -16.54 2.53 6.99
CA ALA A 222 -16.33 3.96 7.21
C ALA A 222 -15.37 4.61 6.19
N ASP A 223 -14.85 3.86 5.20
CA ASP A 223 -14.00 4.44 4.16
C ASP A 223 -14.82 5.35 3.24
N SER A 224 -14.56 6.65 3.32
CA SER A 224 -15.21 7.69 2.52
C SER A 224 -14.46 8.04 1.23
N TRP A 225 -13.24 7.51 1.03
CA TRP A 225 -12.40 7.80 -0.12
C TRP A 225 -12.79 7.01 -1.37
N VAL A 226 -13.13 5.74 -1.15
CA VAL A 226 -13.42 4.80 -2.22
C VAL A 226 -14.91 4.47 -2.18
N ALA A 227 -15.58 4.58 -3.31
CA ALA A 227 -16.99 4.21 -3.43
C ALA A 227 -17.23 2.81 -2.88
N GLY A 228 -18.35 2.62 -2.18
CA GLY A 228 -18.65 1.37 -1.46
C GLY A 228 -18.67 0.12 -2.34
N ASP A 229 -18.89 0.27 -3.65
CA ASP A 229 -18.96 -0.81 -4.63
C ASP A 229 -17.58 -1.25 -5.19
N VAL A 230 -16.51 -0.48 -4.97
CA VAL A 230 -15.17 -0.80 -5.52
C VAL A 230 -14.66 -2.14 -5.00
N ALA A 231 -14.75 -2.39 -3.70
CA ALA A 231 -14.35 -3.67 -3.12
C ALA A 231 -15.17 -4.84 -3.70
N ALA A 232 -16.47 -4.65 -3.91
CA ALA A 232 -17.34 -5.63 -4.56
C ALA A 232 -16.97 -5.85 -6.04
N LYS A 233 -16.59 -4.80 -6.76
CA LYS A 233 -16.08 -4.90 -8.15
C LYS A 233 -14.76 -5.67 -8.22
N VAL A 234 -13.83 -5.40 -7.32
CA VAL A 234 -12.56 -6.16 -7.23
C VAL A 234 -12.85 -7.63 -6.89
N PHE A 235 -13.68 -7.87 -5.89
CA PHE A 235 -14.11 -9.22 -5.49
C PHE A 235 -14.71 -10.00 -6.66
N SER A 236 -15.63 -9.40 -7.42
CA SER A 236 -16.33 -10.07 -8.53
C SER A 236 -15.43 -10.46 -9.71
N ARG A 237 -14.25 -9.84 -9.83
CA ARG A 237 -13.27 -10.13 -10.89
C ARG A 237 -12.26 -11.21 -10.51
N LEU A 238 -12.18 -11.58 -9.24
CA LEU A 238 -11.21 -12.55 -8.74
C LEU A 238 -11.85 -13.95 -8.66
N PRO A 239 -11.26 -14.98 -9.31
CA PRO A 239 -11.87 -16.31 -9.39
C PRO A 239 -12.02 -17.03 -8.04
N GLN A 240 -11.11 -16.74 -7.10
CA GLN A 240 -11.07 -17.35 -5.77
C GLN A 240 -10.98 -16.25 -4.71
N ALA A 241 -12.10 -15.59 -4.45
CA ALA A 241 -12.12 -14.50 -3.48
C ALA A 241 -13.21 -14.67 -2.42
N GLU A 242 -12.94 -14.13 -1.24
CA GLU A 242 -13.89 -13.87 -0.16
C GLU A 242 -13.99 -12.37 0.07
N LEU A 243 -15.17 -11.89 0.46
CA LEU A 243 -15.37 -10.48 0.84
C LEU A 243 -15.71 -10.39 2.31
N ARG A 244 -15.02 -9.50 3.03
CA ARG A 244 -15.28 -9.20 4.44
C ARG A 244 -15.42 -7.70 4.67
N ILE A 245 -16.44 -7.33 5.45
CA ILE A 245 -16.67 -5.95 5.87
C ILE A 245 -16.16 -5.80 7.30
N LEU A 246 -15.38 -4.74 7.56
CA LEU A 246 -14.94 -4.34 8.89
C LEU A 246 -15.71 -3.08 9.32
N PRO A 247 -16.58 -3.18 10.37
CA PRO A 247 -17.40 -2.06 10.80
C PRO A 247 -16.55 -0.98 11.49
N GLY A 248 -16.85 0.28 11.19
CA GLY A 248 -16.19 1.44 11.79
C GLY A 248 -14.72 1.63 11.39
N VAL A 249 -14.29 1.00 10.30
CA VAL A 249 -12.91 1.07 9.78
C VAL A 249 -12.90 1.89 8.50
N ALA A 250 -11.97 2.85 8.41
CA ALA A 250 -11.78 3.67 7.22
C ALA A 250 -10.64 3.13 6.33
N ARG A 251 -10.17 3.96 5.41
CA ARG A 251 -9.16 3.62 4.38
C ARG A 251 -7.88 3.00 4.96
N LEU A 252 -7.33 3.61 6.03
CA LEU A 252 -6.10 3.14 6.67
C LEU A 252 -6.43 2.19 7.84
N ALA A 253 -7.04 1.06 7.52
CA ALA A 253 -7.43 0.04 8.49
C ALA A 253 -6.32 -0.37 9.48
N PRO A 254 -5.02 -0.41 9.14
CA PRO A 254 -3.96 -0.68 10.12
C PRO A 254 -3.83 0.37 11.23
N GLU A 255 -4.27 1.62 11.00
CA GLU A 255 -4.30 2.67 12.03
C GLU A 255 -5.60 2.62 12.85
N ASP A 256 -6.72 2.22 12.24
CA ASP A 256 -8.02 2.19 12.88
C ASP A 256 -8.24 0.97 13.76
N SER A 257 -7.83 -0.21 13.27
CA SER A 257 -8.20 -1.49 13.88
C SER A 257 -7.07 -2.53 13.82
N PRO A 258 -5.87 -2.21 14.36
CA PRO A 258 -4.70 -3.11 14.25
C PRO A 258 -4.92 -4.48 14.89
N VAL A 259 -5.61 -4.54 16.03
CA VAL A 259 -5.85 -5.80 16.77
C VAL A 259 -6.75 -6.75 15.97
N GLU A 260 -7.84 -6.23 15.42
CA GLU A 260 -8.76 -7.01 14.59
C GLU A 260 -8.09 -7.49 13.31
N LEU A 261 -7.27 -6.64 12.69
CA LEU A 261 -6.48 -7.02 11.51
C LEU A 261 -5.47 -8.12 11.84
N VAL A 262 -4.78 -8.06 12.98
CA VAL A 262 -3.88 -9.14 13.40
C VAL A 262 -4.63 -10.47 13.49
N GLN A 263 -5.80 -10.49 14.11
CA GLN A 263 -6.63 -11.71 14.24
C GLN A 263 -7.06 -12.24 12.87
N LEU A 264 -7.55 -11.35 12.00
CA LEU A 264 -7.96 -11.69 10.65
C LEU A 264 -6.79 -12.25 9.82
N LEU A 265 -5.64 -11.58 9.86
CA LEU A 265 -4.46 -12.00 9.12
C LEU A 265 -3.88 -13.32 9.65
N ARG A 266 -3.86 -13.52 10.96
CA ARG A 266 -3.45 -14.81 11.56
C ARG A 266 -4.36 -15.95 11.13
N THR A 267 -5.65 -15.71 11.01
CA THR A 267 -6.63 -16.70 10.53
C THR A 267 -6.40 -17.02 9.05
N TRP A 268 -6.18 -16.01 8.21
CA TRP A 268 -5.97 -16.19 6.78
C TRP A 268 -4.61 -16.81 6.43
N ILE A 269 -3.54 -16.36 7.09
CA ILE A 269 -2.17 -16.83 6.88
C ILE A 269 -1.88 -18.11 7.70
N GLY A 270 -2.73 -18.50 8.63
CA GLY A 270 -2.58 -19.63 9.54
C GLY A 270 -2.22 -20.96 8.88
N PRO A 271 -2.07 -22.05 9.61
CA PRO A 271 -1.69 -23.34 9.04
C PRO A 271 -2.66 -23.69 7.91
N GLU A 272 -2.12 -24.12 6.77
CA GLU A 272 -2.88 -24.54 5.61
C GLU A 272 -4.14 -25.28 6.07
N THR A 273 -5.29 -24.68 5.87
CA THR A 273 -6.54 -25.43 5.85
C THR A 273 -6.33 -26.43 4.71
N GLN A 274 -6.05 -27.67 5.08
CA GLN A 274 -5.96 -28.75 4.10
C GLN A 274 -7.18 -28.64 3.23
N ALA A 275 -6.96 -28.45 1.93
CA ALA A 275 -8.02 -28.59 0.95
C ALA A 275 -8.68 -29.94 1.20
N LEU A 276 -9.91 -29.90 1.67
CA LEU A 276 -10.82 -31.05 1.71
C LEU A 276 -11.22 -31.40 0.29
#